data_0c713d59dcf7537808e54bab469e44a6
#
_entry.id   0c713d59dcf7537808e54bab469e44a6
#
_cell.length_a   1.000
_cell.length_b   1.000
_cell.length_c   1.000
_cell.angle_alpha   90.00
_cell.angle_beta   90.00
_cell.angle_gamma   90.00
#
_symmetry.space_group_name_H-M   'P 1'
#
loop_
_entity.id
_entity.type
_entity.pdbx_description
1 polymer ?
#
loop_
_entity_poly.entity_id
_entity_poly.type
_entity_poly.pdbx_seq_one_letter_code
_entity_poly.pdbx_strand_id
1 'polypeptide(L)'
;MSTPQTNAPQTGVPQTNAPHAISRVQLALNVTDLDAAVERYTEIFGVAPAKRRPGYANFALVDPPLKLVLFAAAGDPGTLNHIGVEVESTDEVAAVIARTRELGIDQHIQENVSCCFAVQDKTWVKGPENDWEFYTVLADAPAMSCSTDDECCPSES
;
A
#
# COMPACT_ATOMS: atom_id res chain seq x y z
N MET A 1 5.08 -49.95 -7.87
CA MET A 1 3.99 -49.43 -8.72
C MET A 1 3.81 -47.97 -8.33
N SER A 2 4.40 -47.07 -9.14
CA SER A 2 4.35 -45.61 -8.87
C SER A 2 3.18 -45.03 -9.67
N THR A 3 2.27 -44.36 -8.97
CA THR A 3 1.16 -43.62 -9.57
C THR A 3 1.65 -42.30 -10.16
N PRO A 4 1.27 -41.94 -11.39
CA PRO A 4 1.63 -40.68 -11.98
C PRO A 4 0.78 -39.55 -11.38
N GLN A 5 1.44 -38.50 -10.86
CA GLN A 5 0.80 -37.25 -10.50
C GLN A 5 0.38 -36.49 -11.77
N THR A 6 -0.92 -36.33 -11.96
CA THR A 6 -1.47 -35.46 -12.99
C THR A 6 -1.35 -33.98 -12.55
N ASN A 7 -0.42 -33.27 -13.20
CA ASN A 7 -0.37 -31.81 -13.13
C ASN A 7 -1.62 -31.26 -13.82
N ALA A 8 -2.49 -30.61 -13.05
CA ALA A 8 -3.55 -29.78 -13.59
C ALA A 8 -2.95 -28.53 -14.27
N PRO A 9 -3.46 -28.09 -15.42
CA PRO A 9 -2.97 -26.89 -16.07
C PRO A 9 -3.26 -25.66 -15.20
N GLN A 10 -2.22 -24.94 -14.80
CA GLN A 10 -2.36 -23.62 -14.22
C GLN A 10 -2.84 -22.69 -15.34
N THR A 11 -4.09 -22.26 -15.27
CA THR A 11 -4.60 -21.18 -16.11
C THR A 11 -3.93 -19.88 -15.65
N GLY A 12 -2.76 -19.60 -16.22
CA GLY A 12 -2.09 -18.33 -16.04
C GLY A 12 -2.95 -17.23 -16.64
N VAL A 13 -3.40 -16.29 -15.82
CA VAL A 13 -3.96 -15.02 -16.29
C VAL A 13 -2.87 -14.38 -17.15
N PRO A 14 -3.16 -13.97 -18.40
CA PRO A 14 -2.15 -13.32 -19.24
C PRO A 14 -1.72 -12.03 -18.56
N GLN A 15 -0.48 -11.97 -18.12
CA GLN A 15 0.14 -10.70 -17.74
C GLN A 15 0.45 -9.96 -19.03
N THR A 16 -0.30 -8.92 -19.33
CA THR A 16 0.00 -8.03 -20.46
C THR A 16 1.20 -7.19 -20.08
N ASN A 17 2.35 -7.45 -20.69
CA ASN A 17 3.54 -6.61 -20.63
C ASN A 17 3.33 -5.32 -21.44
N ALA A 18 2.56 -4.37 -20.93
CA ALA A 18 2.70 -2.98 -21.33
C ALA A 18 3.83 -2.34 -20.49
N PRO A 19 4.58 -1.35 -20.98
CA PRO A 19 5.55 -0.63 -20.16
C PRO A 19 4.77 0.16 -19.11
N HIS A 20 4.55 -0.49 -17.98
CA HIS A 20 3.85 0.10 -16.86
C HIS A 20 4.83 0.97 -16.09
N ALA A 21 4.39 2.14 -15.72
CA ALA A 21 4.90 2.83 -14.58
C ALA A 21 4.95 1.82 -13.44
N ILE A 22 5.77 2.01 -12.47
CA ILE A 22 6.16 0.94 -11.56
C ILE A 22 5.13 0.85 -10.44
N SER A 23 4.22 -0.12 -10.50
CA SER A 23 3.45 -0.51 -9.32
C SER A 23 4.41 -0.93 -8.21
N ARG A 24 4.15 -0.48 -6.98
CA ARG A 24 5.02 -0.72 -5.83
C ARG A 24 4.28 -1.42 -4.71
N VAL A 25 4.93 -2.40 -4.10
CA VAL A 25 4.46 -2.88 -2.80
C VAL A 25 4.64 -1.76 -1.78
N GLN A 26 3.61 -1.50 -0.99
CA GLN A 26 3.66 -0.58 0.15
C GLN A 26 3.79 -1.35 1.45
N LEU A 27 4.76 -0.96 2.28
CA LEU A 27 4.87 -1.34 3.68
C LEU A 27 4.72 -0.07 4.52
N ALA A 28 3.72 -0.04 5.38
CA ALA A 28 3.54 1.03 6.35
C ALA A 28 3.94 0.53 7.74
N LEU A 29 4.89 1.21 8.36
CA LEU A 29 5.47 0.84 9.65
C LEU A 29 5.21 1.92 10.70
N ASN A 30 4.94 1.48 11.92
CA ASN A 30 4.89 2.36 13.09
C ASN A 30 6.29 2.55 13.66
N VAL A 31 6.68 3.80 13.91
CA VAL A 31 8.00 4.15 14.45
C VAL A 31 7.86 5.03 15.70
N THR A 32 8.82 4.92 16.63
CA THR A 32 8.86 5.76 17.83
C THR A 32 9.32 7.17 17.51
N ASP A 33 10.43 7.27 16.77
CA ASP A 33 11.10 8.52 16.40
C ASP A 33 11.21 8.57 14.88
N LEU A 34 10.43 9.47 14.27
CA LEU A 34 10.39 9.62 12.83
C LEU A 34 11.72 10.11 12.25
N ASP A 35 12.40 11.02 12.97
CA ASP A 35 13.65 11.62 12.50
C ASP A 35 14.78 10.58 12.48
N ALA A 36 14.92 9.83 13.56
CA ALA A 36 15.86 8.72 13.65
C ALA A 36 15.55 7.61 12.62
N ALA A 37 14.27 7.30 12.42
CA ALA A 37 13.87 6.31 11.42
C ALA A 37 14.18 6.78 9.98
N VAL A 38 13.89 8.04 9.67
CA VAL A 38 14.22 8.63 8.35
C VAL A 38 15.71 8.61 8.10
N GLU A 39 16.54 8.99 9.07
CA GLU A 39 18.00 8.93 8.96
C GLU A 39 18.46 7.50 8.69
N ARG A 40 18.00 6.53 9.49
CA ARG A 40 18.36 5.12 9.36
C ARG A 40 17.96 4.52 8.02
N TYR A 41 16.75 4.76 7.56
CA TYR A 41 16.30 4.23 6.26
C TYR A 41 16.95 4.95 5.08
N THR A 42 17.33 6.22 5.22
CA THR A 42 18.16 6.92 4.23
C THR A 42 19.53 6.24 4.08
N GLU A 43 20.16 5.85 5.19
CA GLU A 43 21.43 5.09 5.16
C GLU A 43 21.24 3.71 4.53
N ILE A 44 20.17 2.97 4.92
CA ILE A 44 19.92 1.61 4.43
C ILE A 44 19.67 1.59 2.92
N PHE A 45 18.85 2.50 2.42
CA PHE A 45 18.44 2.50 1.01
C PHE A 45 19.29 3.41 0.12
N GLY A 46 20.11 4.28 0.70
CA GLY A 46 20.94 5.22 -0.05
C GLY A 46 20.16 6.33 -0.77
N VAL A 47 18.89 6.56 -0.40
CA VAL A 47 18.02 7.58 -0.99
C VAL A 47 17.29 8.38 0.10
N ALA A 48 17.04 9.67 -0.18
CA ALA A 48 16.25 10.51 0.70
C ALA A 48 14.75 10.15 0.63
N PRO A 49 13.95 10.47 1.67
CA PRO A 49 12.51 10.28 1.61
C PRO A 49 11.90 11.12 0.48
N ALA A 50 10.95 10.54 -0.25
CA ALA A 50 10.21 11.21 -1.32
C ALA A 50 9.23 12.26 -0.77
N LYS A 51 8.68 12.01 0.43
CA LYS A 51 7.81 12.95 1.14
C LYS A 51 8.09 12.89 2.63
N ARG A 52 8.05 14.05 3.30
CA ARG A 52 8.14 14.16 4.76
C ARG A 52 7.17 15.24 5.26
N ARG A 53 6.42 14.92 6.32
CA ARG A 53 5.43 15.78 6.98
C ARG A 53 5.47 15.49 8.49
N PRO A 54 4.86 16.32 9.33
CA PRO A 54 4.73 16.00 10.75
C PRO A 54 4.09 14.62 10.96
N GLY A 55 4.77 13.75 11.71
CA GLY A 55 4.34 12.39 11.98
C GLY A 55 4.39 11.40 10.82
N TYR A 56 4.86 11.81 9.63
CA TYR A 56 4.83 11.01 8.41
C TYR A 56 6.06 11.17 7.54
N ALA A 57 6.56 10.06 6.99
CA ALA A 57 7.53 10.08 5.89
C ALA A 57 7.28 8.88 4.94
N ASN A 58 7.69 9.02 3.67
CA ASN A 58 7.77 7.86 2.79
C ASN A 58 9.00 7.88 1.91
N PHE A 59 9.42 6.68 1.55
CA PHE A 59 10.47 6.41 0.56
C PHE A 59 9.82 5.72 -0.63
N ALA A 60 10.10 6.19 -1.85
CA ALA A 60 9.61 5.62 -3.09
C ALA A 60 10.79 5.00 -3.85
N LEU A 61 11.09 3.73 -3.55
CA LEU A 61 12.18 3.00 -4.19
C LEU A 61 11.77 2.51 -5.57
N VAL A 62 12.74 2.46 -6.47
CA VAL A 62 12.55 1.94 -7.84
C VAL A 62 13.03 0.49 -7.93
N ASP A 63 14.13 0.17 -7.26
CA ASP A 63 14.75 -1.14 -7.25
C ASP A 63 15.19 -1.52 -5.82
N PRO A 64 14.50 -2.45 -5.16
CA PRO A 64 13.22 -3.06 -5.55
C PRO A 64 12.08 -2.03 -5.56
N PRO A 65 10.99 -2.25 -6.32
CA PRO A 65 9.84 -1.35 -6.35
C PRO A 65 9.06 -1.43 -5.02
N LEU A 66 9.44 -0.57 -4.08
CA LEU A 66 8.91 -0.54 -2.72
C LEU A 66 8.55 0.90 -2.32
N LYS A 67 7.36 1.08 -1.77
CA LYS A 67 6.99 2.27 -1.02
C LYS A 67 7.03 1.96 0.47
N LEU A 68 8.01 2.48 1.17
CA LEU A 68 8.09 2.40 2.62
C LEU A 68 7.47 3.64 3.23
N VAL A 69 6.45 3.47 4.04
CA VAL A 69 5.76 4.54 4.78
C VAL A 69 6.09 4.41 6.26
N LEU A 70 6.38 5.53 6.90
CA LEU A 70 6.67 5.63 8.32
C LEU A 70 5.65 6.52 9.00
N PHE A 71 4.99 6.00 10.04
CA PHE A 71 4.07 6.74 10.89
C PHE A 71 4.62 6.84 12.31
N ALA A 72 4.72 8.05 12.85
CA ALA A 72 4.94 8.26 14.26
C ALA A 72 3.59 8.26 14.99
N ALA A 73 3.52 7.61 16.15
CA ALA A 73 2.35 7.58 17.03
C ALA A 73 1.05 6.97 16.45
N ALA A 74 1.15 6.15 15.41
CA ALA A 74 -0.01 5.48 14.80
C ALA A 74 -0.31 4.09 15.38
N GLY A 75 0.58 3.57 16.21
CA GLY A 75 0.46 2.24 16.83
C GLY A 75 1.74 1.86 17.56
N ASP A 76 1.85 0.62 17.98
CA ASP A 76 3.03 0.13 18.69
C ASP A 76 4.28 0.21 17.79
N PRO A 77 5.37 0.84 18.25
CA PRO A 77 6.59 0.98 17.44
C PRO A 77 7.17 -0.37 17.01
N GLY A 78 7.66 -0.42 15.77
CA GLY A 78 8.22 -1.63 15.17
C GLY A 78 7.18 -2.61 14.63
N THR A 79 5.89 -2.26 14.66
CA THR A 79 4.83 -3.08 14.08
C THR A 79 4.48 -2.65 12.67
N LEU A 80 3.92 -3.59 11.89
CA LEU A 80 3.29 -3.29 10.61
C LEU A 80 2.00 -2.51 10.88
N ASN A 81 1.85 -1.32 10.29
CA ASN A 81 0.60 -0.58 10.29
C ASN A 81 -0.36 -1.21 9.29
N HIS A 82 0.05 -1.27 8.02
CA HIS A 82 -0.69 -1.96 6.96
C HIS A 82 0.23 -2.33 5.79
N ILE A 83 -0.29 -3.12 4.88
CA ILE A 83 0.36 -3.53 3.64
C ILE A 83 -0.54 -3.16 2.46
N GLY A 84 0.06 -2.81 1.32
CA GLY A 84 -0.71 -2.45 0.14
C GLY A 84 0.09 -2.51 -1.15
N VAL A 85 -0.56 -2.09 -2.22
CA VAL A 85 0.03 -1.94 -3.55
C VAL A 85 -0.37 -0.56 -4.10
N GLU A 86 0.62 0.29 -4.33
CA GLU A 86 0.44 1.50 -5.12
C GLU A 86 0.40 1.11 -6.59
N VAL A 87 -0.71 1.43 -7.25
CA VAL A 87 -0.90 1.22 -8.68
C VAL A 87 -0.97 2.56 -9.40
N GLU A 88 -0.88 2.56 -10.72
CA GLU A 88 -0.69 3.79 -11.49
C GLU A 88 -1.94 4.57 -11.77
N SER A 89 -3.07 3.90 -11.80
CA SER A 89 -4.31 4.51 -12.27
C SER A 89 -5.53 4.01 -11.51
N THR A 90 -6.58 4.82 -11.54
CA THR A 90 -7.91 4.45 -11.07
C THR A 90 -8.45 3.20 -11.81
N ASP A 91 -8.10 3.03 -13.09
CA ASP A 91 -8.51 1.85 -13.87
C ASP A 91 -7.90 0.55 -13.31
N GLU A 92 -6.67 0.61 -12.80
CA GLU A 92 -6.04 -0.55 -12.14
C GLU A 92 -6.70 -0.85 -10.78
N VAL A 93 -7.05 0.16 -10.00
CA VAL A 93 -7.86 -0.01 -8.79
C VAL A 93 -9.21 -0.65 -9.14
N ALA A 94 -9.90 -0.15 -10.18
CA ALA A 94 -11.17 -0.69 -10.65
C ALA A 94 -11.05 -2.16 -11.12
N ALA A 95 -9.93 -2.53 -11.75
CA ALA A 95 -9.67 -3.91 -12.15
C ALA A 95 -9.51 -4.85 -10.93
N VAL A 96 -8.86 -4.40 -9.86
CA VAL A 96 -8.79 -5.15 -8.60
C VAL A 96 -10.19 -5.33 -8.00
N ILE A 97 -10.96 -4.25 -7.93
CA ILE A 97 -12.34 -4.25 -7.41
C ILE A 97 -13.20 -5.26 -8.18
N ALA A 98 -13.15 -5.25 -9.51
CA ALA A 98 -13.91 -6.17 -10.34
C ALA A 98 -13.53 -7.63 -10.07
N ARG A 99 -12.24 -7.94 -10.09
CA ARG A 99 -11.71 -9.29 -9.85
C ARG A 99 -12.08 -9.83 -8.46
N THR A 100 -11.90 -9.04 -7.40
CA THR A 100 -12.20 -9.48 -6.04
C THR A 100 -13.69 -9.64 -5.80
N ARG A 101 -14.52 -8.81 -6.44
CA ARG A 101 -15.99 -8.94 -6.42
C ARG A 101 -16.45 -10.23 -7.09
N GLU A 102 -15.91 -10.59 -8.26
CA GLU A 102 -16.21 -11.84 -8.96
C GLU A 102 -15.86 -13.07 -8.12
N LEU A 103 -14.83 -12.98 -7.30
CA LEU A 103 -14.39 -14.04 -6.39
C LEU A 103 -15.18 -14.07 -5.07
N GLY A 104 -16.10 -13.12 -4.83
CA GLY A 104 -16.84 -13.01 -3.59
C GLY A 104 -15.99 -12.61 -2.39
N ILE A 105 -14.85 -11.94 -2.61
CA ILE A 105 -13.99 -11.42 -1.55
C ILE A 105 -14.54 -10.06 -1.10
N ASP A 106 -14.70 -9.90 0.21
CA ASP A 106 -15.15 -8.64 0.81
C ASP A 106 -14.14 -7.53 0.56
N GLN A 107 -14.64 -6.34 0.27
CA GLN A 107 -13.83 -5.16 -0.01
C GLN A 107 -14.52 -3.88 0.43
N HIS A 108 -13.71 -2.88 0.77
CA HIS A 108 -14.16 -1.52 1.08
C HIS A 108 -13.58 -0.54 0.07
N ILE A 109 -14.45 0.09 -0.72
CA ILE A 109 -14.09 0.99 -1.83
C ILE A 109 -14.18 2.43 -1.35
N GLN A 110 -13.13 3.21 -1.66
CA GLN A 110 -13.06 4.63 -1.35
C GLN A 110 -12.57 5.38 -2.58
N GLU A 111 -13.34 6.35 -3.04
CA GLU A 111 -13.04 7.15 -4.23
C GLU A 111 -12.80 8.61 -3.84
N ASN A 112 -11.78 9.21 -4.42
CA ASN A 112 -11.42 10.61 -4.21
C ASN A 112 -11.28 10.99 -2.73
N VAL A 113 -10.75 10.07 -1.91
CA VAL A 113 -10.57 10.30 -0.48
C VAL A 113 -9.24 10.96 -0.18
N SER A 114 -9.24 11.87 0.78
CA SER A 114 -8.00 12.46 1.28
C SER A 114 -7.47 11.61 2.43
N CYS A 115 -6.30 11.02 2.24
CA CYS A 115 -5.64 10.18 3.24
C CYS A 115 -4.11 10.34 3.13
N CYS A 116 -3.43 10.39 4.29
CA CYS A 116 -1.96 10.33 4.34
C CYS A 116 -1.26 11.39 3.45
N PHE A 117 -1.76 12.62 3.47
CA PHE A 117 -1.26 13.75 2.66
C PHE A 117 -1.40 13.54 1.13
N ALA A 118 -2.37 12.75 0.71
CA ALA A 118 -2.70 12.52 -0.69
C ALA A 118 -4.21 12.38 -0.90
N VAL A 119 -4.68 12.72 -2.09
CA VAL A 119 -6.01 12.36 -2.58
C VAL A 119 -5.86 11.06 -3.34
N GLN A 120 -6.70 10.07 -3.07
CA GLN A 120 -6.55 8.71 -3.56
C GLN A 120 -7.87 8.11 -4.01
N ASP A 121 -7.81 7.24 -5.02
CA ASP A 121 -8.79 6.18 -5.24
C ASP A 121 -8.21 4.90 -4.68
N LYS A 122 -8.97 4.15 -3.89
CA LYS A 122 -8.49 2.93 -3.26
C LYS A 122 -9.57 1.92 -2.92
N THR A 123 -9.13 0.69 -2.69
CA THR A 123 -9.95 -0.36 -2.11
C THR A 123 -9.14 -1.16 -1.10
N TRP A 124 -9.77 -1.48 0.02
CA TRP A 124 -9.28 -2.45 0.98
C TRP A 124 -9.88 -3.81 0.65
N VAL A 125 -9.04 -4.79 0.43
CA VAL A 125 -9.44 -6.15 0.09
C VAL A 125 -9.18 -7.05 1.28
N LYS A 126 -10.22 -7.75 1.73
CA LYS A 126 -10.14 -8.64 2.88
C LYS A 126 -9.21 -9.81 2.62
N GLY A 127 -8.16 -9.93 3.41
CA GLY A 127 -7.28 -11.09 3.45
C GLY A 127 -7.58 -12.00 4.64
N PRO A 128 -6.92 -13.16 4.74
CA PRO A 128 -7.13 -14.07 5.88
C PRO A 128 -6.64 -13.49 7.21
N GLU A 129 -5.52 -12.79 7.22
CA GLU A 129 -4.88 -12.24 8.43
C GLU A 129 -4.79 -10.72 8.38
N ASN A 130 -4.50 -10.16 7.20
CA ASN A 130 -4.35 -8.73 6.99
C ASN A 130 -5.15 -8.31 5.76
N ASP A 131 -5.76 -7.13 5.84
CA ASP A 131 -6.37 -6.50 4.69
C ASP A 131 -5.29 -5.82 3.82
N TRP A 132 -5.50 -5.85 2.51
CA TRP A 132 -4.60 -5.25 1.54
C TRP A 132 -5.20 -4.00 0.95
N GLU A 133 -4.46 -2.89 1.04
CA GLU A 133 -4.80 -1.65 0.36
C GLU A 133 -4.32 -1.69 -1.10
N PHE A 134 -5.21 -1.45 -2.07
CA PHE A 134 -4.83 -1.16 -3.46
C PHE A 134 -5.26 0.27 -3.76
N TYR A 135 -4.33 1.13 -4.15
CA TYR A 135 -4.62 2.54 -4.31
C TYR A 135 -3.78 3.21 -5.40
N THR A 136 -4.29 4.33 -5.90
CA THR A 136 -3.53 5.26 -6.73
C THR A 136 -3.61 6.66 -6.17
N VAL A 137 -2.53 7.43 -6.32
CA VAL A 137 -2.45 8.83 -5.87
C VAL A 137 -2.90 9.74 -6.99
N LEU A 138 -3.95 10.53 -6.76
CA LEU A 138 -4.53 11.48 -7.71
C LEU A 138 -3.90 12.87 -7.56
N ALA A 139 -3.62 13.29 -6.32
CA ALA A 139 -3.04 14.59 -6.01
C ALA A 139 -2.40 14.59 -4.62
N ASP A 140 -1.54 15.58 -4.35
CA ASP A 140 -1.09 15.89 -2.99
C ASP A 140 -2.21 16.55 -2.17
N ALA A 141 -2.29 16.21 -0.89
CA ALA A 141 -3.14 16.89 0.08
C ALA A 141 -2.30 17.61 1.15
N PRO A 142 -2.73 18.81 1.62
CA PRO A 142 -1.94 19.61 2.55
C PRO A 142 -1.95 19.06 3.99
N ALA A 143 -2.94 18.26 4.32
CA ALA A 143 -3.16 17.71 5.66
C ALA A 143 -3.25 16.19 5.65
N MET A 144 -2.90 15.58 6.79
CA MET A 144 -3.29 14.21 7.07
C MET A 144 -4.78 14.25 7.43
N SER A 145 -5.64 13.85 6.52
CA SER A 145 -7.04 13.60 6.81
C SER A 145 -7.32 12.12 6.63
N CYS A 146 -8.09 11.57 7.54
CA CYS A 146 -8.56 10.22 7.46
C CYS A 146 -10.06 10.27 7.67
N SER A 147 -10.82 9.54 6.88
CA SER A 147 -12.21 9.29 7.23
C SER A 147 -12.23 8.50 8.54
N THR A 148 -13.24 8.71 9.36
CA THR A 148 -13.37 8.13 10.71
C THR A 148 -13.38 6.60 10.73
N ASP A 149 -13.38 5.96 9.55
CA ASP A 149 -13.42 4.51 9.37
C ASP A 149 -12.07 3.93 8.87
N ASP A 150 -11.04 4.77 8.70
CA ASP A 150 -9.72 4.33 8.21
C ASP A 150 -8.77 4.00 9.37
N GLU A 151 -8.54 2.71 9.61
CA GLU A 151 -7.57 2.22 10.61
C GLU A 151 -6.11 2.58 10.30
N CYS A 152 -5.81 3.14 9.13
CA CYS A 152 -4.44 3.48 8.72
C CYS A 152 -3.92 4.81 9.26
N CYS A 153 -4.77 5.60 9.92
CA CYS A 153 -4.39 6.90 10.45
C CYS A 153 -4.19 6.87 11.96
N PRO A 154 -3.20 7.64 12.48
CA PRO A 154 -3.04 7.79 13.92
C PRO A 154 -4.33 8.34 14.52
N SER A 155 -4.85 7.69 15.56
CA SER A 155 -5.92 8.28 16.38
C SER A 155 -5.38 9.56 17.00
N GLU A 156 -6.01 10.68 16.73
CA GLU A 156 -5.73 11.93 17.44
C GLU A 156 -6.06 11.71 18.94
N SER A 157 -5.01 11.76 19.75
CA SER A 157 -5.11 11.73 21.21
C SER A 157 -5.08 13.15 21.75
#